data_72d2cc1a6c1a6201e99c86333cd1ce8f
#
_entry.id   72d2cc1a6c1a6201e99c86333cd1ce8f
#
_cell.length_a   1.000
_cell.length_b   1.000
_cell.length_c   1.000
_cell.angle_alpha   90.00
_cell.angle_beta   90.00
_cell.angle_gamma   90.00
#
_symmetry.space_group_name_H-M   'P 1'
#
loop_
_entity.id
_entity.type
_entity.pdbx_description
1 polymer ?
#
loop_
_entity_poly.entity_id
_entity_poly.type
_entity_poly.pdbx_seq_one_letter_code
_entity_poly.pdbx_strand_id
1 'polypeptide(L)'
;MKKTVLRAYARLIAEVGARVQKGQDVVIEAELDQPEFVTMVADACYHAGARKVTVTWKHQALEKLAIRRESVKTLQTVEAWERAKLQHYVDTLPCRIYLLSEDPDGLRGVSPEKMARVRQGRYGVIKPYRDQMEGRYQWCIAAVPGVAWAKKVFPNETKARAVEKLWEAILHTCRVDDDPIAAWNAHNADLQARCDHLNSLGIASLEYHASNGTNLTVGMIPEAQFCGGGEYTIGGSYFNPNLPTEECFISPKRGEAEGIVYSSKPLSYQGQLIEDFSIRFEHGRAVEAHARTNEALLQKLIAMDEGSAYLGECALVPYDSPINQTGILFYNTLFDENACCHLALGMGFIDTIRDYPNRTLEEMRALGVNDSMIHEDFMIGTPDLAITAHCRDGRTVPVFRDGTWAF
;
A
#
# COMPACT_ATOMS: atom_id res chain seq x y z
N MET A 1 -24.64 -4.30 10.02
CA MET A 1 -24.42 -2.95 9.38
C MET A 1 -25.63 -2.57 8.50
N LYS A 2 -26.01 -1.27 8.44
CA LYS A 2 -27.14 -0.80 7.62
C LYS A 2 -26.76 -0.79 6.12
N LYS A 3 -27.65 -1.29 5.25
CA LYS A 3 -27.42 -1.32 3.79
C LYS A 3 -27.20 0.06 3.16
N THR A 4 -27.79 1.11 3.73
CA THR A 4 -27.61 2.50 3.28
C THR A 4 -26.16 2.96 3.45
N VAL A 5 -25.53 2.63 4.57
CA VAL A 5 -24.11 2.95 4.85
C VAL A 5 -23.17 2.15 3.92
N LEU A 6 -23.47 0.86 3.71
CA LEU A 6 -22.70 0.03 2.77
C LEU A 6 -22.79 0.55 1.32
N ARG A 7 -23.97 1.05 0.90
CA ARG A 7 -24.12 1.69 -0.41
C ARG A 7 -23.34 3.00 -0.51
N ALA A 8 -23.31 3.80 0.58
CA ALA A 8 -22.49 5.01 0.61
C ALA A 8 -20.99 4.69 0.48
N TYR A 9 -20.51 3.64 1.13
CA TYR A 9 -19.13 3.17 0.97
C TYR A 9 -18.85 2.63 -0.45
N ALA A 10 -19.75 1.82 -1.00
CA ALA A 10 -19.65 1.35 -2.39
C ALA A 10 -19.60 2.52 -3.40
N ARG A 11 -20.40 3.56 -3.16
CA ARG A 11 -20.40 4.78 -3.97
C ARG A 11 -19.08 5.55 -3.81
N LEU A 12 -18.55 5.67 -2.59
CA LEU A 12 -17.24 6.28 -2.33
C LEU A 12 -16.14 5.56 -3.11
N ILE A 13 -16.10 4.22 -3.09
CA ILE A 13 -15.13 3.41 -3.84
C ILE A 13 -15.22 3.68 -5.35
N ALA A 14 -16.45 3.76 -5.91
CA ALA A 14 -16.62 3.95 -7.34
C ALA A 14 -16.36 5.40 -7.81
N GLU A 15 -16.83 6.40 -7.06
CA GLU A 15 -16.83 7.81 -7.48
C GLU A 15 -15.60 8.60 -7.01
N VAL A 16 -14.98 8.24 -5.88
CA VAL A 16 -13.79 8.90 -5.35
C VAL A 16 -12.58 7.97 -5.47
N GLY A 17 -12.67 6.77 -4.94
CA GLY A 17 -11.62 5.76 -5.02
C GLY A 17 -11.17 5.52 -6.45
N ALA A 18 -11.88 4.67 -7.14
CA ALA A 18 -11.57 4.30 -8.53
C ALA A 18 -11.89 5.41 -9.56
N ARG A 19 -12.71 6.41 -9.18
CA ARG A 19 -13.13 7.50 -10.06
C ARG A 19 -13.56 7.02 -11.45
N VAL A 20 -14.45 6.05 -11.48
CA VAL A 20 -14.95 5.40 -12.70
C VAL A 20 -15.43 6.43 -13.72
N GLN A 21 -14.91 6.34 -14.94
CA GLN A 21 -15.25 7.24 -16.03
C GLN A 21 -16.40 6.70 -16.87
N LYS A 22 -17.18 7.62 -17.48
CA LYS A 22 -18.27 7.22 -18.39
C LYS A 22 -17.73 6.42 -19.59
N GLY A 23 -18.33 5.25 -19.80
CA GLY A 23 -17.95 4.35 -20.89
C GLY A 23 -16.73 3.49 -20.62
N GLN A 24 -16.12 3.57 -19.43
CA GLN A 24 -14.95 2.79 -19.03
C GLN A 24 -15.34 1.36 -18.62
N ASP A 25 -14.45 0.40 -18.91
CA ASP A 25 -14.54 -0.94 -18.34
C ASP A 25 -13.96 -0.96 -16.93
N VAL A 26 -14.58 -1.75 -16.05
CA VAL A 26 -14.16 -1.91 -14.66
C VAL A 26 -13.91 -3.38 -14.38
N VAL A 27 -12.82 -3.68 -13.69
CA VAL A 27 -12.50 -5.01 -13.16
C VAL A 27 -12.46 -4.94 -11.64
N ILE A 28 -13.35 -5.69 -10.98
CA ILE A 28 -13.36 -5.84 -9.53
C ILE A 28 -12.70 -7.18 -9.20
N GLU A 29 -11.69 -7.16 -8.34
CA GLU A 29 -11.10 -8.36 -7.75
C GLU A 29 -11.54 -8.46 -6.29
N ALA A 30 -12.13 -9.58 -5.89
CA ALA A 30 -12.66 -9.79 -4.55
C ALA A 30 -12.62 -11.26 -4.13
N GLU A 31 -12.57 -11.52 -2.83
CA GLU A 31 -12.75 -12.85 -2.27
C GLU A 31 -14.22 -13.29 -2.41
N LEU A 32 -14.43 -14.58 -2.54
CA LEU A 32 -15.74 -15.20 -2.80
C LEU A 32 -16.74 -15.04 -1.64
N ASP A 33 -16.27 -14.66 -0.46
CA ASP A 33 -17.09 -14.50 0.75
C ASP A 33 -17.88 -13.17 0.81
N GLN A 34 -17.72 -12.27 -0.18
CA GLN A 34 -18.30 -10.91 -0.17
C GLN A 34 -19.29 -10.59 -1.32
N PRO A 35 -20.11 -11.53 -1.82
CA PRO A 35 -20.88 -11.32 -3.05
C PRO A 35 -21.92 -10.18 -2.94
N GLU A 36 -22.51 -9.96 -1.76
CA GLU A 36 -23.50 -8.89 -1.58
C GLU A 36 -22.86 -7.50 -1.68
N PHE A 37 -21.71 -7.28 -1.05
CA PHE A 37 -21.02 -5.99 -1.11
C PHE A 37 -20.42 -5.74 -2.49
N VAL A 38 -19.81 -6.76 -3.11
CA VAL A 38 -19.32 -6.68 -4.49
C VAL A 38 -20.42 -6.27 -5.47
N THR A 39 -21.66 -6.79 -5.26
CA THR A 39 -22.81 -6.39 -6.07
C THR A 39 -23.14 -4.89 -5.88
N MET A 40 -23.04 -4.35 -4.66
CA MET A 40 -23.25 -2.92 -4.41
C MET A 40 -22.16 -2.06 -5.08
N VAL A 41 -20.91 -2.49 -5.06
CA VAL A 41 -19.80 -1.78 -5.73
C VAL A 41 -19.99 -1.81 -7.26
N ALA A 42 -20.37 -2.96 -7.83
CA ALA A 42 -20.64 -3.08 -9.25
C ALA A 42 -21.80 -2.17 -9.69
N ASP A 43 -22.88 -2.11 -8.89
CA ASP A 43 -24.00 -1.21 -9.12
C ASP A 43 -23.57 0.26 -9.07
N ALA A 44 -22.75 0.63 -8.08
CA ALA A 44 -22.17 1.98 -7.99
C ALA A 44 -21.29 2.33 -9.19
N CYS A 45 -20.49 1.38 -9.70
CA CYS A 45 -19.70 1.58 -10.92
C CYS A 45 -20.58 1.84 -12.15
N TYR A 46 -21.70 1.11 -12.31
CA TYR A 46 -22.65 1.38 -13.39
C TYR A 46 -23.32 2.74 -13.24
N HIS A 47 -23.68 3.15 -12.02
CA HIS A 47 -24.22 4.49 -11.76
C HIS A 47 -23.19 5.60 -12.08
N ALA A 48 -21.92 5.37 -11.83
CA ALA A 48 -20.83 6.27 -12.23
C ALA A 48 -20.59 6.31 -13.75
N GLY A 49 -21.21 5.39 -14.50
CA GLY A 49 -21.18 5.37 -15.97
C GLY A 49 -20.28 4.29 -16.59
N ALA A 50 -19.88 3.28 -15.84
CA ALA A 50 -19.13 2.14 -16.38
C ALA A 50 -19.85 1.49 -17.57
N ARG A 51 -19.12 1.16 -18.63
CA ARG A 51 -19.64 0.43 -19.78
C ARG A 51 -19.87 -1.05 -19.44
N LYS A 52 -18.92 -1.63 -18.70
CA LYS A 52 -18.92 -3.05 -18.33
C LYS A 52 -18.20 -3.23 -17.00
N VAL A 53 -18.77 -4.00 -16.10
CA VAL A 53 -18.13 -4.43 -14.87
C VAL A 53 -17.88 -5.94 -14.95
N THR A 54 -16.63 -6.34 -14.74
CA THR A 54 -16.22 -7.74 -14.67
C THR A 54 -15.70 -8.04 -13.27
N VAL A 55 -16.18 -9.13 -12.65
CA VAL A 55 -15.71 -9.54 -11.32
C VAL A 55 -14.78 -10.75 -11.46
N THR A 56 -13.59 -10.65 -10.90
CA THR A 56 -12.64 -11.76 -10.73
C THR A 56 -12.69 -12.22 -9.28
N TRP A 57 -13.28 -13.38 -9.06
CA TRP A 57 -13.36 -13.98 -7.73
C TRP A 57 -12.07 -14.71 -7.36
N LYS A 58 -11.64 -14.50 -6.13
CA LYS A 58 -10.53 -15.21 -5.49
C LYS A 58 -11.06 -16.13 -4.40
N HIS A 59 -10.33 -17.17 -4.10
CA HIS A 59 -10.63 -18.07 -2.99
C HIS A 59 -9.32 -18.59 -2.39
N GLN A 60 -8.92 -17.99 -1.30
CA GLN A 60 -7.62 -18.23 -0.66
C GLN A 60 -7.37 -19.70 -0.28
N ALA A 61 -8.42 -20.46 0.10
CA ALA A 61 -8.28 -21.89 0.37
C ALA A 61 -7.91 -22.72 -0.86
N LEU A 62 -8.42 -22.35 -2.06
CA LEU A 62 -8.03 -23.00 -3.33
C LEU A 62 -6.61 -22.62 -3.72
N GLU A 63 -6.23 -21.35 -3.53
CA GLU A 63 -4.85 -20.88 -3.74
C GLU A 63 -3.88 -21.68 -2.86
N LYS A 64 -4.15 -21.77 -1.55
CA LYS A 64 -3.36 -22.59 -0.62
C LYS A 64 -3.24 -24.05 -1.06
N LEU A 65 -4.34 -24.62 -1.54
CA LEU A 65 -4.36 -26.00 -2.04
C LEU A 65 -3.46 -26.15 -3.26
N ALA A 66 -3.56 -25.26 -4.24
CA ALA A 66 -2.73 -25.24 -5.45
C ALA A 66 -1.23 -25.12 -5.07
N ILE A 67 -0.87 -24.16 -4.20
CA ILE A 67 0.52 -24.00 -3.75
C ILE A 67 1.06 -25.28 -3.10
N ARG A 68 0.23 -26.01 -2.35
CA ARG A 68 0.63 -27.27 -1.70
C ARG A 68 0.76 -28.45 -2.66
N ARG A 69 -0.08 -28.53 -3.67
CA ARG A 69 -0.22 -29.71 -4.54
C ARG A 69 0.55 -29.62 -5.84
N GLU A 70 0.63 -28.43 -6.42
CA GLU A 70 1.26 -28.22 -7.71
C GLU A 70 2.78 -28.04 -7.58
N SER A 71 3.51 -28.34 -8.66
CA SER A 71 4.95 -28.09 -8.72
C SER A 71 5.26 -26.60 -8.84
N VAL A 72 6.48 -26.19 -8.45
CA VAL A 72 6.95 -24.81 -8.70
C VAL A 72 6.88 -24.50 -10.20
N LYS A 73 7.28 -25.43 -11.07
CA LYS A 73 7.24 -25.27 -12.53
C LYS A 73 5.82 -24.98 -13.02
N THR A 74 4.81 -25.74 -12.54
CA THR A 74 3.41 -25.52 -12.89
C THR A 74 2.94 -24.13 -12.46
N LEU A 75 3.19 -23.78 -11.19
CA LEU A 75 2.76 -22.49 -10.62
C LEU A 75 3.46 -21.28 -11.27
N GLN A 76 4.70 -21.45 -11.72
CA GLN A 76 5.45 -20.39 -12.42
C GLN A 76 4.95 -20.15 -13.85
N THR A 77 4.31 -21.15 -14.47
CA THR A 77 3.85 -21.02 -15.86
C THR A 77 2.75 -19.97 -15.94
N VAL A 78 2.94 -19.00 -16.81
CA VAL A 78 1.89 -18.04 -17.21
C VAL A 78 1.29 -18.57 -18.51
N GLU A 79 0.09 -19.11 -18.41
CA GLU A 79 -0.60 -19.76 -19.53
C GLU A 79 -0.99 -18.76 -20.65
N ALA A 80 -1.26 -19.28 -21.84
CA ALA A 80 -1.60 -18.45 -22.99
C ALA A 80 -2.84 -17.56 -22.75
N TRP A 81 -3.84 -18.11 -22.08
CA TRP A 81 -5.05 -17.33 -21.74
C TRP A 81 -4.77 -16.21 -20.73
N GLU A 82 -3.85 -16.40 -19.77
CA GLU A 82 -3.44 -15.38 -18.82
C GLU A 82 -2.72 -14.23 -19.54
N ARG A 83 -1.82 -14.57 -20.48
CA ARG A 83 -1.13 -13.57 -21.32
C ARG A 83 -2.12 -12.79 -22.19
N ALA A 84 -3.10 -13.47 -22.78
CA ALA A 84 -4.15 -12.83 -23.57
C ALA A 84 -4.99 -11.87 -22.71
N LYS A 85 -5.29 -12.26 -21.46
CA LYS A 85 -5.97 -11.38 -20.49
C LYS A 85 -5.11 -10.16 -20.12
N LEU A 86 -3.82 -10.37 -19.87
CA LEU A 86 -2.89 -9.26 -19.57
C LEU A 86 -2.77 -8.29 -20.76
N GLN A 87 -2.64 -8.84 -21.99
CA GLN A 87 -2.62 -8.02 -23.20
C GLN A 87 -3.92 -7.24 -23.39
N HIS A 88 -5.07 -7.88 -23.15
CA HIS A 88 -6.35 -7.19 -23.19
C HIS A 88 -6.41 -6.01 -22.19
N TYR A 89 -5.81 -6.16 -21.01
CA TYR A 89 -5.73 -5.05 -20.03
C TYR A 89 -4.80 -3.93 -20.49
N VAL A 90 -3.68 -4.26 -21.15
CA VAL A 90 -2.81 -3.26 -21.79
C VAL A 90 -3.57 -2.47 -22.86
N ASP A 91 -4.35 -3.17 -23.70
CA ASP A 91 -5.06 -2.59 -24.83
C ASP A 91 -6.26 -1.72 -24.40
N THR A 92 -6.91 -2.07 -23.28
CA THR A 92 -8.18 -1.44 -22.85
C THR A 92 -8.07 -0.57 -21.60
N LEU A 93 -7.00 -0.70 -20.82
CA LEU A 93 -6.74 0.03 -19.58
C LEU A 93 -7.98 0.12 -18.66
N PRO A 94 -8.58 -1.00 -18.25
CA PRO A 94 -9.77 -0.97 -17.43
C PRO A 94 -9.45 -0.39 -16.06
N CYS A 95 -10.39 0.36 -15.47
CA CYS A 95 -10.32 0.74 -14.07
C CYS A 95 -10.33 -0.52 -13.19
N ARG A 96 -9.54 -0.58 -12.13
CA ARG A 96 -9.41 -1.76 -11.27
C ARG A 96 -9.78 -1.45 -9.83
N ILE A 97 -10.62 -2.30 -9.24
CA ILE A 97 -11.01 -2.20 -7.83
C ILE A 97 -10.62 -3.51 -7.14
N TYR A 98 -9.88 -3.39 -6.05
CA TYR A 98 -9.44 -4.51 -5.23
C TYR A 98 -10.18 -4.44 -3.89
N LEU A 99 -11.01 -5.43 -3.60
CA LEU A 99 -11.74 -5.54 -2.33
C LEU A 99 -11.07 -6.61 -1.47
N LEU A 100 -10.36 -6.16 -0.44
CA LEU A 100 -9.57 -7.01 0.44
C LEU A 100 -10.45 -7.57 1.57
N SER A 101 -10.49 -8.88 1.72
CA SER A 101 -11.18 -9.57 2.84
C SER A 101 -10.49 -10.86 3.27
N GLU A 102 -9.24 -11.04 2.83
CA GLU A 102 -8.46 -12.25 3.04
C GLU A 102 -8.27 -12.56 4.54
N ASP A 103 -8.26 -13.84 4.86
CA ASP A 103 -7.81 -14.33 6.17
C ASP A 103 -6.30 -14.06 6.31
N PRO A 104 -5.86 -13.25 7.29
CA PRO A 104 -4.43 -13.00 7.51
C PRO A 104 -3.62 -14.28 7.76
N ASP A 105 -4.24 -15.33 8.31
CA ASP A 105 -3.61 -16.64 8.54
C ASP A 105 -3.89 -17.63 7.38
N GLY A 106 -4.56 -17.22 6.33
CA GLY A 106 -5.05 -18.10 5.25
C GLY A 106 -3.97 -18.92 4.57
N LEU A 107 -2.79 -18.34 4.35
CA LEU A 107 -1.64 -19.03 3.77
C LEU A 107 -0.70 -19.65 4.80
N ARG A 108 -1.06 -19.66 6.08
CA ARG A 108 -0.24 -20.26 7.15
C ARG A 108 0.08 -21.73 6.84
N GLY A 109 1.39 -22.08 6.96
CA GLY A 109 1.89 -23.44 6.69
C GLY A 109 2.08 -23.74 5.19
N VAL A 110 2.13 -22.71 4.35
CA VAL A 110 2.68 -22.75 3.00
C VAL A 110 4.18 -22.44 3.08
N SER A 111 5.00 -23.03 2.21
CA SER A 111 6.45 -22.72 2.18
C SER A 111 6.69 -21.35 1.59
N PRO A 112 7.30 -20.40 2.35
CA PRO A 112 7.68 -19.10 1.84
C PRO A 112 8.66 -19.17 0.68
N GLU A 113 9.59 -20.15 0.70
CA GLU A 113 10.58 -20.37 -0.37
C GLU A 113 9.89 -20.77 -1.68
N LYS A 114 8.86 -21.62 -1.58
CA LYS A 114 8.08 -22.00 -2.76
C LYS A 114 7.33 -20.80 -3.33
N MET A 115 6.71 -19.99 -2.48
CA MET A 115 6.00 -18.78 -2.89
C MET A 115 6.95 -17.78 -3.55
N ALA A 116 8.11 -17.52 -2.96
CA ALA A 116 9.14 -16.63 -3.52
C ALA A 116 9.58 -17.09 -4.91
N ARG A 117 9.90 -18.39 -5.08
CA ARG A 117 10.29 -18.96 -6.37
C ARG A 117 9.18 -18.83 -7.42
N VAL A 118 7.93 -19.07 -7.04
CA VAL A 118 6.78 -18.90 -7.94
C VAL A 118 6.64 -17.45 -8.38
N ARG A 119 6.71 -16.50 -7.44
CA ARG A 119 6.67 -15.06 -7.74
C ARG A 119 7.79 -14.67 -8.71
N GLN A 120 9.03 -15.04 -8.42
CA GLN A 120 10.18 -14.77 -9.29
C GLN A 120 9.99 -15.30 -10.71
N GLY A 121 9.51 -16.56 -10.86
CA GLY A 121 9.31 -17.16 -12.19
C GLY A 121 8.21 -16.50 -13.00
N ARG A 122 7.14 -16.01 -12.34
CA ARG A 122 6.05 -15.29 -13.00
C ARG A 122 6.38 -13.84 -13.32
N TYR A 123 7.18 -13.21 -12.46
CA TYR A 123 7.47 -11.77 -12.54
C TYR A 123 8.05 -11.36 -13.89
N GLY A 124 9.07 -12.08 -14.39
CA GLY A 124 9.68 -11.76 -15.69
C GLY A 124 8.73 -11.82 -16.89
N VAL A 125 7.65 -12.63 -16.79
CA VAL A 125 6.63 -12.72 -17.85
C VAL A 125 5.55 -11.64 -17.69
N ILE A 126 5.18 -11.30 -16.45
CA ILE A 126 4.08 -10.36 -16.15
C ILE A 126 4.55 -8.91 -16.22
N LYS A 127 5.79 -8.64 -15.77
CA LYS A 127 6.36 -7.29 -15.70
C LYS A 127 6.20 -6.48 -16.98
N PRO A 128 6.52 -6.98 -18.19
CA PRO A 128 6.37 -6.19 -19.42
C PRO A 128 4.95 -5.69 -19.70
N TYR A 129 3.93 -6.41 -19.25
CA TYR A 129 2.53 -5.96 -19.35
C TYR A 129 2.23 -4.89 -18.30
N ARG A 130 2.72 -5.06 -17.08
CA ARG A 130 2.55 -4.06 -16.00
C ARG A 130 3.21 -2.74 -16.35
N ASP A 131 4.45 -2.77 -16.82
CA ASP A 131 5.22 -1.58 -17.21
C ASP A 131 4.50 -0.77 -18.32
N GLN A 132 3.77 -1.44 -19.22
CA GLN A 132 2.96 -0.76 -20.26
C GLN A 132 1.69 -0.10 -19.70
N MET A 133 1.20 -0.52 -18.57
CA MET A 133 -0.01 0.02 -17.93
C MET A 133 0.31 1.05 -16.83
N GLU A 134 1.55 1.11 -16.38
CA GLU A 134 1.97 1.93 -15.24
C GLU A 134 1.57 3.39 -15.41
N GLY A 135 0.90 3.96 -14.39
CA GLY A 135 0.41 5.33 -14.40
C GLY A 135 -0.70 5.65 -15.41
N ARG A 136 -1.28 4.64 -16.10
CA ARG A 136 -2.20 4.88 -17.23
C ARG A 136 -3.66 4.55 -16.94
N TYR A 137 -3.98 3.92 -15.83
CA TYR A 137 -5.35 3.54 -15.45
C TYR A 137 -5.59 3.81 -13.97
N GLN A 138 -6.86 4.06 -13.62
CA GLN A 138 -7.27 4.24 -12.23
C GLN A 138 -7.38 2.89 -11.54
N TRP A 139 -7.04 2.88 -10.26
CA TRP A 139 -7.24 1.72 -9.40
C TRP A 139 -7.61 2.16 -7.98
N CYS A 140 -8.25 1.27 -7.23
CA CYS A 140 -8.57 1.53 -5.84
C CYS A 140 -8.52 0.24 -5.04
N ILE A 141 -7.84 0.28 -3.91
CA ILE A 141 -7.87 -0.76 -2.89
C ILE A 141 -8.80 -0.31 -1.76
N ALA A 142 -9.73 -1.17 -1.39
CA ALA A 142 -10.64 -0.96 -0.28
C ALA A 142 -10.89 -2.27 0.46
N ALA A 143 -11.32 -2.21 1.70
CA ALA A 143 -11.48 -3.41 2.51
C ALA A 143 -12.94 -3.76 2.78
N VAL A 144 -13.17 -5.06 2.96
CA VAL A 144 -14.46 -5.64 3.33
C VAL A 144 -14.22 -6.70 4.40
N PRO A 145 -14.88 -6.68 5.56
CA PRO A 145 -14.55 -7.61 6.65
C PRO A 145 -14.95 -9.05 6.33
N GLY A 146 -13.97 -9.89 6.02
CA GLY A 146 -14.12 -11.34 6.03
C GLY A 146 -14.30 -11.88 7.46
N VAL A 147 -15.01 -13.00 7.62
CA VAL A 147 -15.25 -13.60 8.96
C VAL A 147 -13.94 -14.02 9.63
N ALA A 148 -13.01 -14.61 8.88
CA ALA A 148 -11.74 -15.07 9.41
C ALA A 148 -10.87 -13.88 9.85
N TRP A 149 -10.76 -12.85 9.00
CA TRP A 149 -10.07 -11.61 9.31
C TRP A 149 -10.66 -10.93 10.55
N ALA A 150 -11.99 -10.75 10.60
CA ALA A 150 -12.66 -10.15 11.75
C ALA A 150 -12.39 -10.90 13.06
N LYS A 151 -12.36 -12.25 13.02
CA LYS A 151 -12.02 -13.08 14.17
C LYS A 151 -10.55 -13.01 14.55
N LYS A 152 -9.66 -12.74 13.62
CA LYS A 152 -8.24 -12.48 13.92
C LYS A 152 -8.08 -11.15 14.67
N VAL A 153 -8.76 -10.11 14.22
CA VAL A 153 -8.74 -8.78 14.87
C VAL A 153 -9.46 -8.79 16.22
N PHE A 154 -10.63 -9.44 16.30
CA PHE A 154 -11.45 -9.52 17.50
C PHE A 154 -11.67 -10.97 17.98
N PRO A 155 -10.62 -11.63 18.53
CA PRO A 155 -10.65 -13.07 18.84
C PRO A 155 -11.70 -13.46 19.89
N ASN A 156 -12.03 -12.56 20.81
CA ASN A 156 -12.95 -12.81 21.92
C ASN A 156 -14.43 -12.57 21.55
N GLU A 157 -14.72 -11.98 20.40
CA GLU A 157 -16.09 -11.70 19.96
C GLU A 157 -16.73 -12.90 19.24
N THR A 158 -18.06 -12.94 19.17
CA THR A 158 -18.74 -13.86 18.25
C THR A 158 -18.44 -13.48 16.79
N LYS A 159 -18.57 -14.42 15.86
CA LYS A 159 -18.33 -14.16 14.42
C LYS A 159 -19.10 -12.94 13.90
N ALA A 160 -20.40 -12.87 14.24
CA ALA A 160 -21.27 -11.77 13.80
C ALA A 160 -20.82 -10.43 14.40
N ARG A 161 -20.49 -10.39 15.70
CA ARG A 161 -20.04 -9.16 16.37
C ARG A 161 -18.64 -8.74 15.92
N ALA A 162 -17.74 -9.69 15.69
CA ALA A 162 -16.41 -9.40 15.15
C ALA A 162 -16.50 -8.73 13.76
N VAL A 163 -17.32 -9.27 12.85
CA VAL A 163 -17.57 -8.69 11.52
C VAL A 163 -18.19 -7.29 11.64
N GLU A 164 -19.16 -7.12 12.56
CA GLU A 164 -19.79 -5.81 12.78
C GLU A 164 -18.78 -4.77 13.29
N LYS A 165 -17.95 -5.11 14.28
CA LYS A 165 -16.90 -4.23 14.80
C LYS A 165 -15.85 -3.89 13.73
N LEU A 166 -15.48 -4.85 12.90
CA LEU A 166 -14.53 -4.58 11.82
C LEU A 166 -15.14 -3.68 10.74
N TRP A 167 -16.44 -3.84 10.43
CA TRP A 167 -17.18 -2.87 9.60
C TRP A 167 -17.17 -1.47 10.23
N GLU A 168 -17.47 -1.35 11.52
CA GLU A 168 -17.45 -0.07 12.24
C GLU A 168 -16.07 0.60 12.10
N ALA A 169 -14.98 -0.15 12.30
CA ALA A 169 -13.62 0.36 12.17
C ALA A 169 -13.26 0.78 10.74
N ILE A 170 -13.56 -0.06 9.73
CA ILE A 170 -13.30 0.24 8.32
C ILE A 170 -14.07 1.49 7.89
N LEU A 171 -15.35 1.57 8.17
CA LEU A 171 -16.17 2.70 7.76
C LEU A 171 -15.75 4.00 8.45
N HIS A 172 -15.38 3.94 9.73
CA HIS A 172 -14.85 5.09 10.46
C HIS A 172 -13.55 5.61 9.85
N THR A 173 -12.57 4.73 9.64
CA THR A 173 -11.27 5.11 9.07
C THR A 173 -11.39 5.55 7.60
N CYS A 174 -12.37 5.02 6.85
CA CYS A 174 -12.70 5.47 5.50
C CYS A 174 -13.61 6.69 5.47
N ARG A 175 -13.89 7.35 6.62
CA ARG A 175 -14.74 8.56 6.69
C ARG A 175 -16.13 8.39 6.07
N VAL A 176 -16.72 7.20 6.25
CA VAL A 176 -18.07 6.90 5.73
C VAL A 176 -19.11 7.35 6.74
N ASP A 177 -19.24 8.67 6.88
CA ASP A 177 -20.20 9.34 7.73
C ASP A 177 -21.41 9.86 6.89
N ASP A 178 -21.96 11.03 7.23
CA ASP A 178 -23.15 11.59 6.57
C ASP A 178 -22.89 11.93 5.09
N ASP A 179 -21.72 12.50 4.75
CA ASP A 179 -21.30 12.79 3.36
C ASP A 179 -19.85 12.34 3.12
N PRO A 180 -19.63 11.06 2.80
CA PRO A 180 -18.28 10.54 2.59
C PRO A 180 -17.51 11.23 1.46
N ILE A 181 -18.21 11.70 0.41
CA ILE A 181 -17.56 12.36 -0.73
C ILE A 181 -17.03 13.73 -0.31
N ALA A 182 -17.83 14.51 0.42
CA ALA A 182 -17.38 15.80 0.95
C ALA A 182 -16.22 15.63 1.95
N ALA A 183 -16.31 14.62 2.84
CA ALA A 183 -15.26 14.29 3.80
C ALA A 183 -13.93 13.94 3.10
N TRP A 184 -13.97 13.13 2.05
CA TRP A 184 -12.78 12.78 1.26
C TRP A 184 -12.21 13.94 0.46
N ASN A 185 -13.06 14.81 -0.10
CA ASN A 185 -12.58 16.02 -0.77
C ASN A 185 -11.83 16.95 0.20
N ALA A 186 -12.33 17.12 1.41
CA ALA A 186 -11.68 17.91 2.46
C ALA A 186 -10.35 17.26 2.91
N HIS A 187 -10.34 15.93 3.10
CA HIS A 187 -9.16 15.17 3.47
C HIS A 187 -8.07 15.23 2.40
N ASN A 188 -8.43 15.03 1.13
CA ASN A 188 -7.49 15.19 0.02
C ASN A 188 -6.89 16.60 -0.05
N ALA A 189 -7.69 17.63 0.21
CA ALA A 189 -7.19 19.01 0.25
C ALA A 189 -6.20 19.24 1.40
N ASP A 190 -6.42 18.63 2.58
CA ASP A 190 -5.49 18.70 3.71
C ASP A 190 -4.17 17.98 3.39
N LEU A 191 -4.22 16.76 2.86
CA LEU A 191 -3.03 16.01 2.46
C LEU A 191 -2.25 16.76 1.36
N GLN A 192 -2.95 17.32 0.36
CA GLN A 192 -2.30 18.12 -0.69
C GLN A 192 -1.60 19.35 -0.10
N ALA A 193 -2.23 20.08 0.83
CA ALA A 193 -1.61 21.23 1.47
C ALA A 193 -0.34 20.87 2.24
N ARG A 194 -0.32 19.70 2.89
CA ARG A 194 0.87 19.15 3.57
C ARG A 194 1.96 18.79 2.58
N CYS A 195 1.62 18.11 1.51
CA CYS A 195 2.56 17.79 0.41
C CYS A 195 3.15 19.07 -0.22
N ASP A 196 2.33 20.08 -0.48
CA ASP A 196 2.77 21.36 -1.03
C ASP A 196 3.76 22.06 -0.08
N HIS A 197 3.47 22.05 1.23
CA HIS A 197 4.39 22.57 2.23
C HIS A 197 5.74 21.83 2.19
N LEU A 198 5.74 20.50 2.29
CA LEU A 198 6.95 19.68 2.25
C LEU A 198 7.75 19.92 0.96
N ASN A 199 7.06 19.98 -0.17
CA ASN A 199 7.67 20.22 -1.48
C ASN A 199 8.30 21.64 -1.58
N SER A 200 7.76 22.62 -0.87
CA SER A 200 8.32 23.98 -0.82
C SER A 200 9.64 24.07 -0.07
N LEU A 201 9.95 23.10 0.80
CA LEU A 201 11.15 23.10 1.64
C LEU A 201 12.43 22.73 0.85
N GLY A 202 12.30 22.03 -0.28
CA GLY A 202 13.45 21.57 -1.05
C GLY A 202 14.32 20.58 -0.27
N ILE A 203 13.70 19.56 0.30
CA ILE A 203 14.34 18.58 1.20
C ILE A 203 15.41 17.79 0.47
N ALA A 204 16.62 17.74 1.07
CA ALA A 204 17.74 16.91 0.61
C ALA A 204 17.74 15.56 1.33
N SER A 205 17.45 15.54 2.63
CA SER A 205 17.32 14.31 3.44
C SER A 205 16.35 14.51 4.60
N LEU A 206 15.80 13.40 5.09
CA LEU A 206 15.03 13.32 6.33
C LEU A 206 15.84 12.56 7.37
N GLU A 207 15.89 13.11 8.58
CA GLU A 207 16.54 12.50 9.74
C GLU A 207 15.46 12.11 10.76
N TYR A 208 15.46 10.83 11.14
CA TYR A 208 14.46 10.22 12.03
C TYR A 208 15.10 9.88 13.38
N HIS A 209 14.48 10.32 14.48
CA HIS A 209 14.89 9.99 15.84
C HIS A 209 13.70 9.58 16.71
N ALA A 210 13.86 8.49 17.46
CA ALA A 210 12.89 8.06 18.47
C ALA A 210 13.58 7.35 19.63
N SER A 211 12.94 7.34 20.81
CA SER A 211 13.49 6.73 22.03
C SER A 211 13.67 5.20 21.95
N ASN A 212 13.01 4.55 21.01
CA ASN A 212 13.19 3.12 20.76
C ASN A 212 14.57 2.76 20.15
N GLY A 213 15.40 3.74 19.84
CA GLY A 213 16.72 3.57 19.25
C GLY A 213 16.80 3.91 17.77
N THR A 214 15.69 4.29 17.13
CA THR A 214 15.69 4.77 15.75
C THR A 214 16.58 6.01 15.61
N ASN A 215 17.53 5.93 14.72
CA ASN A 215 18.45 7.00 14.32
C ASN A 215 18.83 6.73 12.85
N LEU A 216 18.08 7.30 11.92
CA LEU A 216 18.19 7.02 10.50
C LEU A 216 18.17 8.33 9.71
N THR A 217 19.04 8.45 8.73
CA THR A 217 19.00 9.53 7.73
C THR A 217 18.72 8.93 6.37
N VAL A 218 17.78 9.50 5.62
CA VAL A 218 17.37 9.03 4.28
C VAL A 218 17.46 10.18 3.29
N GLY A 219 18.23 10.00 2.23
CA GLY A 219 18.40 10.98 1.14
C GLY A 219 17.21 10.98 0.18
N MET A 220 16.89 12.18 -0.36
CA MET A 220 15.78 12.39 -1.28
C MET A 220 16.26 12.60 -2.71
N ILE A 221 15.56 12.01 -3.69
CA ILE A 221 15.79 12.28 -5.10
C ILE A 221 15.51 13.76 -5.36
N PRO A 222 16.40 14.53 -6.00
CA PRO A 222 16.19 15.96 -6.25
C PRO A 222 14.92 16.29 -7.03
N GLU A 223 14.56 15.42 -7.94
CA GLU A 223 13.38 15.53 -8.81
C GLU A 223 12.11 14.96 -8.16
N ALA A 224 12.21 14.30 -7.00
CA ALA A 224 11.05 13.76 -6.31
C ALA A 224 10.24 14.85 -5.61
N GLN A 225 9.00 14.53 -5.39
CA GLN A 225 8.03 15.33 -4.65
C GLN A 225 7.21 14.44 -3.72
N PHE A 226 6.76 15.00 -2.61
CA PHE A 226 5.76 14.37 -1.75
C PHE A 226 4.43 14.34 -2.48
N CYS A 227 3.78 13.19 -2.44
CA CYS A 227 2.43 12.93 -2.93
C CYS A 227 1.57 12.45 -1.75
N GLY A 228 0.25 12.54 -1.87
CA GLY A 228 -0.67 12.07 -0.82
C GLY A 228 -2.13 12.24 -1.23
N GLY A 229 -2.99 11.40 -0.67
CA GLY A 229 -4.42 11.38 -0.97
C GLY A 229 -4.71 10.74 -2.32
N GLY A 230 -5.00 11.57 -3.33
CA GLY A 230 -5.25 11.09 -4.69
C GLY A 230 -4.13 11.41 -5.65
N GLU A 231 -4.11 10.71 -6.76
CA GLU A 231 -3.12 10.84 -7.81
C GLU A 231 -3.77 11.05 -9.20
N TYR A 232 -2.96 11.39 -10.19
CA TYR A 232 -3.41 11.53 -11.56
C TYR A 232 -2.82 10.43 -12.43
N THR A 233 -3.65 9.83 -13.28
CA THR A 233 -3.11 9.03 -14.39
C THR A 233 -2.36 9.94 -15.36
N ILE A 234 -1.49 9.38 -16.20
CA ILE A 234 -0.83 10.09 -17.33
C ILE A 234 -1.88 10.76 -18.23
N GLY A 235 -3.08 10.18 -18.35
CA GLY A 235 -4.21 10.75 -19.09
C GLY A 235 -4.98 11.85 -18.36
N GLY A 236 -4.55 12.25 -17.14
CA GLY A 236 -5.13 13.35 -16.37
C GLY A 236 -6.39 12.99 -15.55
N SER A 237 -6.72 11.71 -15.39
CA SER A 237 -7.82 11.28 -14.53
C SER A 237 -7.35 11.22 -13.07
N TYR A 238 -7.97 12.01 -12.18
CA TYR A 238 -7.70 11.99 -10.74
C TYR A 238 -8.45 10.83 -10.07
N PHE A 239 -7.85 10.16 -9.09
CA PHE A 239 -8.44 9.06 -8.33
C PHE A 239 -7.73 8.86 -6.98
N ASN A 240 -8.35 8.11 -6.06
CA ASN A 240 -7.73 7.76 -4.78
C ASN A 240 -7.39 6.27 -4.76
N PRO A 241 -6.11 5.89 -4.84
CA PRO A 241 -5.70 4.49 -4.91
C PRO A 241 -6.02 3.69 -3.66
N ASN A 242 -6.00 4.33 -2.49
CA ASN A 242 -6.20 3.68 -1.19
C ASN A 242 -7.37 4.30 -0.42
N LEU A 243 -8.27 3.45 0.09
CA LEU A 243 -9.35 3.80 1.00
C LEU A 243 -9.28 2.89 2.24
N PRO A 244 -8.70 3.36 3.36
CA PRO A 244 -8.22 4.72 3.66
C PRO A 244 -6.78 4.99 3.22
N THR A 245 -6.37 6.27 3.25
CA THR A 245 -4.97 6.74 3.28
C THR A 245 -4.85 7.98 4.17
N GLU A 246 -3.73 8.11 4.88
CA GLU A 246 -3.43 9.21 5.82
C GLU A 246 -2.05 9.82 5.55
N GLU A 247 -1.39 9.39 4.48
CA GLU A 247 0.02 9.63 4.25
C GLU A 247 0.33 10.79 3.31
N CYS A 248 1.50 11.41 3.58
CA CYS A 248 2.28 12.14 2.60
C CYS A 248 3.55 11.34 2.36
N PHE A 249 3.74 10.79 1.17
CA PHE A 249 4.82 9.87 0.85
C PHE A 249 5.74 10.37 -0.25
N ILE A 250 6.96 9.84 -0.29
CA ILE A 250 7.97 10.14 -1.31
C ILE A 250 8.85 8.92 -1.53
N SER A 251 9.29 8.69 -2.76
CA SER A 251 10.35 7.71 -3.03
C SER A 251 11.71 8.30 -2.68
N PRO A 252 12.44 7.68 -1.72
CA PRO A 252 13.78 8.09 -1.35
C PRO A 252 14.78 7.71 -2.45
N LYS A 253 15.98 8.29 -2.38
CA LYS A 253 17.04 7.98 -3.31
C LYS A 253 17.72 6.66 -2.95
N ARG A 254 17.67 5.70 -3.86
CA ARG A 254 18.40 4.45 -3.72
C ARG A 254 19.88 4.72 -3.44
N GLY A 255 20.42 4.05 -2.43
CA GLY A 255 21.82 4.19 -2.05
C GLY A 255 22.09 5.29 -1.00
N GLU A 256 21.06 6.03 -0.56
CA GLU A 256 21.21 7.14 0.40
C GLU A 256 20.35 6.92 1.65
N ALA A 257 20.61 5.85 2.40
CA ALA A 257 20.07 5.66 3.75
C ALA A 257 21.20 5.19 4.67
N GLU A 258 21.36 5.84 5.84
CA GLU A 258 22.39 5.59 6.82
C GLU A 258 21.82 5.54 8.23
N GLY A 259 22.14 4.49 9.00
CA GLY A 259 21.72 4.36 10.39
C GLY A 259 20.85 3.14 10.66
N ILE A 260 20.06 3.21 11.72
CA ILE A 260 19.23 2.11 12.19
C ILE A 260 17.79 2.58 12.43
N VAL A 261 16.83 1.73 12.07
CA VAL A 261 15.42 1.94 12.33
C VAL A 261 14.82 0.76 13.06
N TYR A 262 13.92 1.04 14.00
CA TYR A 262 13.17 0.05 14.76
C TYR A 262 11.70 0.10 14.37
N SER A 263 11.11 -1.07 14.14
CA SER A 263 9.65 -1.17 13.94
C SER A 263 8.89 -0.77 15.20
N SER A 264 7.78 -0.07 15.01
CA SER A 264 6.88 0.31 16.10
C SER A 264 5.65 -0.60 16.21
N LYS A 265 5.36 -1.37 15.18
CA LYS A 265 4.25 -2.34 15.12
C LYS A 265 4.71 -3.63 14.45
N PRO A 266 4.02 -4.76 14.71
CA PRO A 266 4.25 -6.01 13.99
C PRO A 266 3.95 -5.85 12.49
N LEU A 267 4.78 -6.48 11.64
CA LEU A 267 4.54 -6.61 10.21
C LEU A 267 3.85 -7.95 9.95
N SER A 268 2.67 -7.93 9.33
CA SER A 268 1.95 -9.13 8.90
C SER A 268 2.37 -9.50 7.47
N TYR A 269 3.23 -10.48 7.32
CA TYR A 269 3.76 -10.89 6.03
C TYR A 269 3.55 -12.39 5.77
N GLN A 270 2.90 -12.72 4.67
CA GLN A 270 2.63 -14.10 4.24
C GLN A 270 1.98 -14.99 5.32
N GLY A 271 1.05 -14.44 6.10
CA GLY A 271 0.36 -15.15 7.18
C GLY A 271 1.21 -15.38 8.44
N GLN A 272 2.30 -14.65 8.59
CA GLN A 272 3.17 -14.68 9.77
C GLN A 272 3.43 -13.25 10.24
N LEU A 273 3.64 -13.09 11.57
CA LEU A 273 4.04 -11.81 12.13
C LEU A 273 5.55 -11.75 12.30
N ILE A 274 6.15 -10.66 11.82
CA ILE A 274 7.51 -10.26 12.14
C ILE A 274 7.38 -9.18 13.21
N GLU A 275 7.96 -9.42 14.40
CA GLU A 275 7.72 -8.57 15.56
C GLU A 275 9.03 -8.05 16.16
N ASP A 276 8.97 -6.82 16.68
CA ASP A 276 10.08 -6.14 17.37
C ASP A 276 11.37 -6.28 16.58
N PHE A 277 11.38 -5.71 15.39
CA PHE A 277 12.52 -5.82 14.49
C PHE A 277 13.22 -4.48 14.26
N SER A 278 14.48 -4.59 13.86
CA SER A 278 15.30 -3.46 13.44
C SER A 278 16.02 -3.79 12.14
N ILE A 279 16.28 -2.74 11.37
CA ILE A 279 17.05 -2.81 10.13
C ILE A 279 18.12 -1.72 10.16
N ARG A 280 19.38 -2.10 9.89
CA ARG A 280 20.49 -1.16 9.76
C ARG A 280 20.83 -0.98 8.29
N PHE A 281 20.95 0.27 7.89
CA PHE A 281 21.29 0.68 6.54
C PHE A 281 22.69 1.27 6.48
N GLU A 282 23.46 0.90 5.45
CA GLU A 282 24.74 1.49 5.05
C GLU A 282 24.71 1.71 3.54
N HIS A 283 25.00 2.92 3.10
CA HIS A 283 24.96 3.28 1.68
C HIS A 283 23.61 2.89 1.03
N GLY A 284 22.53 3.12 1.75
CA GLY A 284 21.17 2.81 1.33
C GLY A 284 20.76 1.34 1.43
N ARG A 285 21.70 0.42 1.66
CA ARG A 285 21.44 -1.01 1.69
C ARG A 285 21.20 -1.51 3.11
N ALA A 286 20.17 -2.31 3.30
CA ALA A 286 19.96 -3.06 4.53
C ALA A 286 21.09 -4.10 4.69
N VAL A 287 21.95 -3.88 5.70
CA VAL A 287 23.14 -4.72 5.98
C VAL A 287 22.94 -5.64 7.16
N GLU A 288 22.09 -5.25 8.12
CA GLU A 288 21.71 -6.06 9.27
C GLU A 288 20.20 -5.97 9.48
N ALA A 289 19.59 -7.08 9.84
CA ALA A 289 18.18 -7.14 10.20
C ALA A 289 17.98 -8.17 11.30
N HIS A 290 17.36 -7.74 12.41
CA HIS A 290 17.08 -8.56 13.57
C HIS A 290 15.60 -8.47 13.92
N ALA A 291 15.01 -9.55 14.40
CA ALA A 291 13.65 -9.58 14.88
C ALA A 291 13.49 -10.55 16.06
N ARG A 292 12.63 -10.21 17.02
CA ARG A 292 12.30 -11.13 18.11
C ARG A 292 11.53 -12.35 17.57
N THR A 293 10.66 -12.13 16.60
CA THR A 293 9.81 -13.18 16.01
C THR A 293 10.02 -13.18 14.49
N ASN A 294 10.26 -14.35 13.91
CA ASN A 294 10.40 -14.58 12.46
C ASN A 294 11.53 -13.79 11.77
N GLU A 295 12.68 -13.64 12.42
CA GLU A 295 13.87 -12.98 11.85
C GLU A 295 14.27 -13.56 10.49
N ALA A 296 14.29 -14.89 10.36
CA ALA A 296 14.62 -15.54 9.09
C ALA A 296 13.66 -15.16 7.94
N LEU A 297 12.41 -14.81 8.25
CA LEU A 297 11.45 -14.34 7.26
C LEU A 297 11.77 -12.90 6.82
N LEU A 298 12.14 -12.03 7.76
CA LEU A 298 12.62 -10.67 7.46
C LEU A 298 13.87 -10.70 6.57
N GLN A 299 14.85 -11.54 6.92
CA GLN A 299 16.06 -11.68 6.12
C GLN A 299 15.78 -12.20 4.71
N LYS A 300 14.83 -13.12 4.53
CA LYS A 300 14.38 -13.59 3.21
C LYS A 300 13.66 -12.50 2.42
N LEU A 301 12.88 -11.68 3.08
CA LEU A 301 12.22 -10.53 2.46
C LEU A 301 13.28 -9.58 1.86
N ILE A 302 14.27 -9.19 2.66
CA ILE A 302 15.39 -8.32 2.25
C ILE A 302 16.23 -8.94 1.13
N ALA A 303 16.31 -10.26 1.05
CA ALA A 303 17.09 -10.99 0.05
C ALA A 303 16.27 -11.45 -1.17
N MET A 304 15.04 -10.97 -1.37
CA MET A 304 14.13 -11.43 -2.43
C MET A 304 14.69 -11.14 -3.83
N ASP A 305 15.20 -9.93 -4.03
CA ASP A 305 15.95 -9.48 -5.20
C ASP A 305 16.96 -8.40 -4.79
N GLU A 306 17.65 -7.81 -5.75
CA GLU A 306 18.65 -6.77 -5.44
C GLU A 306 18.01 -5.52 -4.85
N GLY A 307 16.83 -5.11 -5.36
CA GLY A 307 16.12 -3.91 -4.92
C GLY A 307 15.47 -4.07 -3.54
N SER A 308 15.13 -5.30 -3.13
CA SER A 308 14.45 -5.55 -1.86
C SER A 308 15.25 -5.18 -0.61
N ALA A 309 16.56 -4.97 -0.75
CA ALA A 309 17.43 -4.49 0.31
C ALA A 309 17.50 -2.96 0.43
N TYR A 310 16.79 -2.23 -0.39
CA TYR A 310 16.78 -0.75 -0.40
C TYR A 310 15.40 -0.22 -0.10
N LEU A 311 15.35 1.02 0.42
CA LEU A 311 14.09 1.70 0.63
C LEU A 311 13.45 2.11 -0.71
N GLY A 312 12.14 1.93 -0.82
CA GLY A 312 11.30 2.39 -1.93
C GLY A 312 10.40 3.56 -1.54
N GLU A 313 10.13 3.70 -0.22
CA GLU A 313 9.21 4.72 0.27
C GLU A 313 9.62 5.26 1.63
N CYS A 314 9.32 6.56 1.82
CA CYS A 314 9.23 7.24 3.10
C CYS A 314 7.85 7.88 3.22
N ALA A 315 7.00 7.38 4.11
CA ALA A 315 5.66 7.87 4.35
C ALA A 315 5.54 8.56 5.70
N LEU A 316 4.95 9.75 5.69
CA LEU A 316 4.72 10.60 6.85
C LEU A 316 3.25 10.55 7.21
N VAL A 317 2.94 9.91 8.32
CA VAL A 317 1.59 9.74 8.88
C VAL A 317 1.64 10.13 10.35
N PRO A 318 0.79 11.05 10.82
CA PRO A 318 0.81 11.44 12.23
C PRO A 318 0.37 10.28 13.13
N TYR A 319 1.02 10.15 14.30
CA TYR A 319 0.73 9.07 15.26
C TYR A 319 -0.72 9.12 15.79
N ASP A 320 -1.36 10.26 15.73
CA ASP A 320 -2.78 10.46 16.06
C ASP A 320 -3.72 10.25 14.87
N SER A 321 -3.29 9.49 13.84
CA SER A 321 -4.15 9.11 12.72
C SER A 321 -5.42 8.40 13.18
N PRO A 322 -6.55 8.55 12.47
CA PRO A 322 -7.79 7.85 12.82
C PRO A 322 -7.63 6.34 12.95
N ILE A 323 -6.72 5.75 12.16
CA ILE A 323 -6.43 4.32 12.19
C ILE A 323 -5.73 3.94 13.48
N ASN A 324 -4.68 4.67 13.88
CA ASN A 324 -3.96 4.40 15.12
C ASN A 324 -4.85 4.63 16.36
N GLN A 325 -5.73 5.63 16.31
CA GLN A 325 -6.68 5.93 17.39
C GLN A 325 -7.69 4.80 17.64
N THR A 326 -7.93 3.92 16.67
CA THR A 326 -8.75 2.70 16.90
C THR A 326 -8.12 1.76 17.92
N GLY A 327 -6.80 1.81 18.13
CA GLY A 327 -6.05 0.85 18.93
C GLY A 327 -6.03 -0.57 18.35
N ILE A 328 -6.42 -0.75 17.10
CA ILE A 328 -6.53 -2.03 16.41
C ILE A 328 -5.27 -2.28 15.59
N LEU A 329 -4.71 -3.50 15.69
CA LEU A 329 -3.85 -4.05 14.64
C LEU A 329 -4.74 -4.78 13.65
N PHE A 330 -4.81 -4.29 12.41
CA PHE A 330 -5.72 -4.83 11.41
C PHE A 330 -5.21 -6.12 10.76
N TYR A 331 -3.91 -6.41 10.85
CA TYR A 331 -3.26 -7.49 10.10
C TYR A 331 -3.46 -7.34 8.58
N ASN A 332 -3.55 -6.11 8.13
CA ASN A 332 -3.76 -5.74 6.74
C ASN A 332 -2.97 -4.46 6.45
N THR A 333 -2.04 -4.52 5.51
CA THR A 333 -1.08 -3.45 5.21
C THR A 333 -1.78 -2.13 4.90
N LEU A 334 -2.87 -2.13 4.10
CA LEU A 334 -3.64 -0.92 3.79
C LEU A 334 -4.01 -0.06 5.02
N PHE A 335 -4.29 -0.70 6.16
CA PHE A 335 -4.62 0.00 7.40
C PHE A 335 -3.39 0.20 8.27
N ASP A 336 -2.61 -0.85 8.47
CA ASP A 336 -1.54 -0.84 9.45
C ASP A 336 -0.41 0.14 9.06
N GLU A 337 -0.11 0.30 7.75
CA GLU A 337 0.81 1.32 7.23
C GLU A 337 0.32 2.73 7.51
N ASN A 338 -0.97 2.98 7.32
CA ASN A 338 -1.60 4.29 7.53
C ASN A 338 -1.91 4.60 9.01
N ALA A 339 -1.49 3.74 9.95
CA ALA A 339 -1.60 4.00 11.38
C ALA A 339 -0.56 5.02 11.88
N CYS A 340 0.63 5.05 11.29
CA CYS A 340 1.72 5.97 11.68
C CYS A 340 2.79 6.03 10.59
N CYS A 341 3.82 6.88 10.75
CA CYS A 341 4.95 6.92 9.82
C CYS A 341 5.47 5.52 9.52
N HIS A 342 5.73 5.24 8.25
CA HIS A 342 6.27 3.97 7.78
C HIS A 342 7.34 4.17 6.71
N LEU A 343 8.11 3.13 6.47
CA LEU A 343 9.06 3.02 5.37
C LEU A 343 8.73 1.75 4.59
N ALA A 344 9.00 1.72 3.29
CA ALA A 344 8.88 0.49 2.53
C ALA A 344 10.24 -0.03 2.07
N LEU A 345 10.42 -1.36 2.14
CA LEU A 345 11.49 -2.04 1.43
C LEU A 345 11.03 -2.37 0.01
N GLY A 346 11.91 -2.15 -0.97
CA GLY A 346 11.68 -2.58 -2.35
C GLY A 346 11.30 -1.47 -3.33
N MET A 347 10.25 -1.69 -4.12
CA MET A 347 9.85 -0.84 -5.24
C MET A 347 9.57 0.61 -4.80
N GLY A 348 10.13 1.58 -5.51
CA GLY A 348 9.76 2.98 -5.39
C GLY A 348 8.68 3.38 -6.39
N PHE A 349 7.98 4.47 -6.11
CA PHE A 349 6.89 4.99 -6.91
C PHE A 349 7.38 6.04 -7.92
N ILE A 350 7.02 5.84 -9.18
CA ILE A 350 7.44 6.73 -10.29
C ILE A 350 6.67 8.05 -10.32
N ASP A 351 5.45 8.07 -9.84
CA ASP A 351 4.56 9.25 -9.76
C ASP A 351 5.05 10.29 -8.76
N THR A 352 5.93 9.90 -7.83
CA THR A 352 6.67 10.84 -6.98
C THR A 352 7.72 11.65 -7.73
N ILE A 353 8.08 11.30 -8.97
CA ILE A 353 9.05 12.05 -9.78
C ILE A 353 8.33 13.15 -10.57
N ARG A 354 8.79 14.39 -10.41
CA ARG A 354 8.25 15.52 -11.19
C ARG A 354 8.39 15.25 -12.68
N ASP A 355 7.33 15.55 -13.41
CA ASP A 355 7.26 15.35 -14.87
C ASP A 355 7.39 13.86 -15.29
N TYR A 356 7.04 12.92 -14.38
CA TYR A 356 7.12 11.47 -14.65
C TYR A 356 6.38 11.03 -15.92
N PRO A 357 5.25 11.66 -16.35
CA PRO A 357 4.58 11.24 -17.58
C PRO A 357 5.41 11.40 -18.85
N ASN A 358 6.43 12.26 -18.81
CA ASN A 358 7.35 12.54 -19.92
C ASN A 358 8.70 11.83 -19.78
N ARG A 359 8.85 10.96 -18.77
CA ARG A 359 10.09 10.20 -18.49
C ARG A 359 9.88 8.72 -18.74
N THR A 360 10.93 8.05 -19.14
CA THR A 360 10.96 6.60 -19.21
C THR A 360 11.24 6.00 -17.82
N LEU A 361 10.85 4.75 -17.61
CA LEU A 361 11.17 4.00 -16.38
C LEU A 361 12.69 3.94 -16.14
N GLU A 362 13.48 3.80 -17.21
CA GLU A 362 14.95 3.77 -17.12
C GLU A 362 15.51 5.10 -16.63
N GLU A 363 15.02 6.24 -17.15
CA GLU A 363 15.42 7.56 -16.66
C GLU A 363 15.05 7.76 -15.18
N MET A 364 13.86 7.34 -14.75
CA MET A 364 13.45 7.47 -13.35
C MET A 364 14.29 6.60 -12.41
N ARG A 365 14.65 5.38 -12.84
CA ARG A 365 15.58 4.51 -12.12
C ARG A 365 16.98 5.11 -12.05
N ALA A 366 17.44 5.76 -13.11
CA ALA A 366 18.74 6.46 -13.12
C ALA A 366 18.77 7.65 -12.16
N LEU A 367 17.63 8.29 -11.87
CA LEU A 367 17.52 9.31 -10.82
C LEU A 367 17.61 8.74 -9.40
N GLY A 368 17.38 7.45 -9.23
CA GLY A 368 17.46 6.77 -7.94
C GLY A 368 16.16 6.12 -7.46
N VAL A 369 15.10 6.09 -8.26
CA VAL A 369 13.89 5.32 -7.94
C VAL A 369 14.26 3.83 -7.89
N ASN A 370 13.99 3.18 -6.78
CA ASN A 370 14.34 1.78 -6.60
C ASN A 370 13.40 0.85 -7.37
N ASP A 371 13.96 -0.20 -8.00
CA ASP A 371 13.21 -1.24 -8.73
C ASP A 371 13.32 -2.58 -8.00
N SER A 372 12.19 -3.20 -7.70
CA SER A 372 12.12 -4.49 -7.00
C SER A 372 10.83 -5.23 -7.35
N MET A 373 10.81 -6.54 -7.06
CA MET A 373 9.58 -7.36 -7.13
C MET A 373 8.65 -7.18 -5.94
N ILE A 374 9.14 -6.56 -4.87
CA ILE A 374 8.38 -6.32 -3.64
C ILE A 374 8.24 -4.83 -3.40
N HIS A 375 7.20 -4.49 -2.68
CA HIS A 375 7.01 -3.26 -1.94
C HIS A 375 6.39 -3.69 -0.62
N GLU A 376 7.09 -3.47 0.48
CA GLU A 376 6.65 -3.98 1.78
C GLU A 376 6.84 -2.95 2.88
N ASP A 377 5.72 -2.44 3.35
CA ASP A 377 5.64 -1.35 4.31
C ASP A 377 5.84 -1.87 5.73
N PHE A 378 6.61 -1.13 6.52
CA PHE A 378 6.79 -1.40 7.94
C PHE A 378 6.73 -0.12 8.77
N MET A 379 5.96 -0.16 9.84
CA MET A 379 5.64 0.96 10.68
C MET A 379 6.79 1.31 11.61
N ILE A 380 7.13 2.60 11.67
CA ILE A 380 8.23 3.16 12.48
C ILE A 380 7.75 4.29 13.41
N GLY A 381 6.53 4.80 13.20
CA GLY A 381 5.97 5.91 13.97
C GLY A 381 5.77 5.55 15.44
N THR A 382 6.28 6.40 16.33
CA THR A 382 6.10 6.34 17.78
C THR A 382 5.55 7.67 18.30
N PRO A 383 5.01 7.73 19.55
CA PRO A 383 4.50 8.97 20.13
C PRO A 383 5.57 10.07 20.27
N ASP A 384 6.84 9.72 20.23
CA ASP A 384 7.98 10.61 20.42
C ASP A 384 8.85 10.74 19.14
N LEU A 385 8.38 10.21 18.01
CA LEU A 385 9.12 10.30 16.76
C LEU A 385 9.31 11.75 16.36
N ALA A 386 10.57 12.14 16.17
CA ALA A 386 10.97 13.40 15.58
C ALA A 386 11.52 13.17 14.17
N ILE A 387 11.10 13.99 13.21
CA ILE A 387 11.62 13.97 11.84
C ILE A 387 12.09 15.39 11.51
N THR A 388 13.35 15.50 11.09
CA THR A 388 13.97 16.75 10.71
C THR A 388 14.35 16.73 9.23
N ALA A 389 13.90 17.72 8.49
CA ALA A 389 14.30 17.92 7.09
C ALA A 389 15.60 18.74 7.02
N HIS A 390 16.59 18.22 6.33
CA HIS A 390 17.78 18.96 5.89
C HIS A 390 17.53 19.43 4.46
N CYS A 391 17.40 20.74 4.29
CA CYS A 391 17.04 21.34 3.01
C CYS A 391 18.28 21.63 2.15
N ARG A 392 18.12 21.66 0.82
CA ARG A 392 19.21 21.92 -0.16
C ARG A 392 19.84 23.31 -0.01
N ASP A 393 19.11 24.27 0.56
CA ASP A 393 19.59 25.62 0.86
C ASP A 393 20.34 25.74 2.21
N GLY A 394 20.55 24.61 2.89
CA GLY A 394 21.24 24.52 4.17
C GLY A 394 20.35 24.74 5.41
N ARG A 395 19.06 25.03 5.24
CA ARG A 395 18.13 25.11 6.37
C ARG A 395 17.87 23.71 6.96
N THR A 396 17.61 23.70 8.25
CA THR A 396 17.12 22.52 8.99
C THR A 396 15.72 22.85 9.52
N VAL A 397 14.73 22.05 9.16
CA VAL A 397 13.31 22.31 9.47
C VAL A 397 12.70 21.09 10.15
N PRO A 398 12.09 21.23 11.34
CA PRO A 398 11.36 20.12 11.95
C PRO A 398 10.09 19.83 11.12
N VAL A 399 9.92 18.58 10.74
CA VAL A 399 8.73 18.08 10.01
C VAL A 399 7.77 17.38 10.96
N PHE A 400 8.34 16.55 11.87
CA PHE A 400 7.59 15.91 12.95
C PHE A 400 8.22 16.22 14.29
N ARG A 401 7.36 16.40 15.30
CA ARG A 401 7.71 16.50 16.71
C ARG A 401 6.64 15.78 17.52
N ASP A 402 7.07 14.99 18.52
CA ASP A 402 6.15 14.22 19.36
C ASP A 402 5.15 13.37 18.52
N GLY A 403 5.67 12.71 17.48
CA GLY A 403 4.91 11.81 16.62
C GLY A 403 3.91 12.46 15.66
N THR A 404 3.83 13.78 15.57
CA THR A 404 2.88 14.49 14.72
C THR A 404 3.52 15.66 13.96
N TRP A 405 2.75 16.29 13.06
CA TRP A 405 3.22 17.41 12.25
C TRP A 405 3.73 18.58 13.12
N ALA A 406 4.87 19.14 12.77
CA ALA A 406 5.49 20.27 13.46
C ALA A 406 5.14 21.65 12.82
N PHE A 407 4.19 21.67 11.86
CA PHE A 407 3.73 22.86 11.14
C PHE A 407 2.22 22.87 10.93
#